data_dad646c84f7ea4070848f337a1e3e5a1
#
_entry.id   dad646c84f7ea4070848f337a1e3e5a1
#
_cell.length_a   1.000
_cell.length_b   1.000
_cell.length_c   1.000
_cell.angle_alpha   90.00
_cell.angle_beta   90.00
_cell.angle_gamma   90.00
#
_symmetry.space_group_name_H-M   'P 1'
#
loop_
_entity.id
_entity.type
_entity.pdbx_description
1 polymer ?
#
loop_
_entity_poly.entity_id
_entity_poly.type
_entity_poly.pdbx_seq_one_letter_code
_entity_poly.pdbx_strand_id
1 'polypeptide(L)'
;TDHDEIAGAFIAQKYAKANFNDIEVIVGEEVTTADGEVIGLFLTEKIPDMLPVEETIDIIRSQGGLAIAPHPFSMHAPGLQERILDLDIDGFETINGGHPDTYSNMFARLVMDRYPGRWSEMSGSDAHSVYTSGYNWTEFSGTSADDFRRAVLNKSPVAVGKPAPVFGQVQWSVDVVLGAQKLMYKSLLGKLKNVPHDHLIEKINSITDLKKATGIMAGLMYVMPPMSFIATVLSTSYLKKSASDMTPGIPDRLSAVDM
;
A
#
# COMPACT_ATOMS: atom_id res chain seq x y z
N THR A 1 -3.93 -7.65 -1.47
CA THR A 1 -3.60 -6.58 -2.44
C THR A 1 -2.09 -6.43 -2.56
N ASP A 2 -1.44 -7.27 -3.37
CA ASP A 2 -0.03 -7.08 -3.71
C ASP A 2 0.09 -5.99 -4.78
N HIS A 3 1.22 -5.29 -4.87
CA HIS A 3 1.46 -4.32 -5.94
C HIS A 3 1.56 -5.02 -7.30
N ASP A 4 0.71 -4.60 -8.24
CA ASP A 4 0.72 -5.03 -9.64
C ASP A 4 0.69 -6.56 -9.81
N GLU A 5 0.09 -7.29 -8.84
CA GLU A 5 0.01 -8.74 -8.86
C GLU A 5 -1.21 -9.25 -8.04
N ILE A 6 -1.92 -10.23 -8.59
CA ILE A 6 -3.13 -10.80 -7.98
C ILE A 6 -2.99 -12.27 -7.56
N ALA A 7 -1.94 -12.96 -8.03
CA ALA A 7 -1.77 -14.39 -7.80
C ALA A 7 -1.67 -14.74 -6.31
N GLY A 8 -1.01 -13.89 -5.51
CA GLY A 8 -0.90 -14.03 -4.06
C GLY A 8 -2.27 -14.04 -3.37
N ALA A 9 -3.19 -13.18 -3.78
CA ALA A 9 -4.53 -13.09 -3.24
C ALA A 9 -5.35 -14.36 -3.49
N PHE A 10 -5.26 -14.97 -4.68
CA PHE A 10 -5.91 -16.26 -4.97
C PHE A 10 -5.32 -17.40 -4.15
N ILE A 11 -4.01 -17.44 -3.94
CA ILE A 11 -3.36 -18.43 -3.08
C ILE A 11 -3.85 -18.29 -1.65
N ALA A 12 -3.88 -17.06 -1.12
CA ALA A 12 -4.38 -16.75 0.21
C ALA A 12 -5.86 -17.13 0.37
N GLN A 13 -6.71 -16.83 -0.61
CA GLN A 13 -8.13 -17.19 -0.60
C GLN A 13 -8.32 -18.72 -0.55
N LYS A 14 -7.59 -19.46 -1.40
CA LYS A 14 -7.63 -20.94 -1.40
C LYS A 14 -7.16 -21.51 -0.07
N TYR A 15 -6.10 -20.94 0.50
CA TYR A 15 -5.57 -21.38 1.80
C TYR A 15 -6.56 -21.10 2.94
N ALA A 16 -7.14 -19.89 2.96
CA ALA A 16 -8.13 -19.53 3.98
C ALA A 16 -9.34 -20.47 3.94
N LYS A 17 -9.92 -20.69 2.77
CA LYS A 17 -11.05 -21.63 2.59
C LYS A 17 -10.76 -23.06 3.05
N ALA A 18 -9.51 -23.50 2.97
CA ALA A 18 -9.12 -24.86 3.37
C ALA A 18 -8.81 -24.99 4.87
N ASN A 19 -8.46 -23.90 5.57
CA ASN A 19 -7.90 -23.99 6.91
C ASN A 19 -8.68 -23.19 7.97
N PHE A 20 -9.58 -22.27 7.57
CA PHE A 20 -10.34 -21.41 8.49
C PHE A 20 -11.82 -21.40 8.12
N ASN A 21 -12.68 -21.27 9.14
CA ASN A 21 -14.14 -21.20 8.96
C ASN A 21 -14.68 -19.76 9.12
N ASP A 22 -13.87 -18.87 9.67
CA ASP A 22 -14.23 -17.52 10.10
C ASP A 22 -13.40 -16.43 9.41
N ILE A 23 -12.62 -16.79 8.39
CA ILE A 23 -11.81 -15.88 7.59
C ILE A 23 -12.20 -15.97 6.12
N GLU A 24 -12.60 -14.84 5.56
CA GLU A 24 -12.77 -14.68 4.12
C GLU A 24 -11.65 -13.79 3.56
N VAL A 25 -11.08 -14.20 2.44
CA VAL A 25 -10.09 -13.39 1.71
C VAL A 25 -10.75 -12.77 0.50
N ILE A 26 -10.82 -11.45 0.48
CA ILE A 26 -11.22 -10.67 -0.67
C ILE A 26 -10.02 -10.57 -1.62
N VAL A 27 -10.18 -11.05 -2.83
CA VAL A 27 -9.15 -10.95 -3.86
C VAL A 27 -9.07 -9.51 -4.34
N GLY A 28 -7.90 -8.93 -4.32
CA GLY A 28 -7.63 -7.56 -4.76
C GLY A 28 -6.20 -7.37 -5.20
N GLU A 29 -5.93 -6.22 -5.76
CA GLU A 29 -4.64 -5.80 -6.29
C GLU A 29 -4.46 -4.30 -5.98
N GLU A 30 -3.26 -3.88 -5.60
CA GLU A 30 -2.88 -2.48 -5.55
C GLU A 30 -2.18 -2.12 -6.86
N VAL A 31 -2.93 -1.44 -7.74
CA VAL A 31 -2.50 -1.17 -9.11
C VAL A 31 -1.75 0.15 -9.17
N THR A 32 -0.51 0.13 -9.65
CA THR A 32 0.26 1.33 -10.01
C THR A 32 -0.28 1.90 -11.30
N THR A 33 -0.91 3.07 -11.25
CA THR A 33 -1.39 3.80 -12.43
C THR A 33 -0.43 4.89 -12.86
N ALA A 34 -0.68 5.53 -14.00
CA ALA A 34 0.09 6.69 -14.44
C ALA A 34 -0.07 7.91 -13.51
N ASP A 35 -1.12 7.94 -12.68
CA ASP A 35 -1.51 9.09 -11.85
C ASP A 35 -1.32 8.88 -10.35
N GLY A 36 -1.08 7.66 -9.92
CA GLY A 36 -1.00 7.23 -8.52
C GLY A 36 -1.48 5.80 -8.37
N GLU A 37 -1.75 5.34 -7.15
CA GLU A 37 -2.16 3.96 -6.87
C GLU A 37 -3.66 3.84 -6.61
N VAL A 38 -4.25 2.71 -7.05
CA VAL A 38 -5.65 2.35 -6.83
C VAL A 38 -5.73 0.89 -6.39
N ILE A 39 -6.43 0.61 -5.29
CA ILE A 39 -6.76 -0.74 -4.88
C ILE A 39 -8.07 -1.16 -5.56
N GLY A 40 -8.00 -2.22 -6.36
CA GLY A 40 -9.17 -2.96 -6.81
C GLY A 40 -9.48 -4.08 -5.82
N LEU A 41 -10.70 -4.14 -5.31
CA LEU A 41 -11.19 -5.23 -4.46
C LEU A 41 -12.23 -6.06 -5.20
N PHE A 42 -12.35 -7.35 -4.85
CA PHE A 42 -13.26 -8.32 -5.48
C PHE A 42 -12.93 -8.59 -6.96
N LEU A 43 -11.66 -8.60 -7.29
CA LEU A 43 -11.18 -8.84 -8.63
C LEU A 43 -11.22 -10.33 -9.00
N THR A 44 -11.36 -10.60 -10.28
CA THR A 44 -11.35 -11.95 -10.88
C THR A 44 -10.13 -12.21 -11.75
N GLU A 45 -9.48 -11.13 -12.22
CA GLU A 45 -8.28 -11.19 -13.04
C GLU A 45 -7.37 -9.99 -12.78
N LYS A 46 -6.10 -10.12 -13.12
CA LYS A 46 -5.08 -9.08 -12.97
C LYS A 46 -5.42 -7.87 -13.83
N ILE A 47 -5.14 -6.69 -13.29
CA ILE A 47 -5.24 -5.41 -14.00
C ILE A 47 -3.84 -5.02 -14.52
N PRO A 48 -3.69 -4.55 -15.77
CA PRO A 48 -2.43 -4.02 -16.25
C PRO A 48 -2.02 -2.75 -15.48
N ASP A 49 -0.74 -2.67 -15.13
CA ASP A 49 -0.14 -1.49 -14.52
C ASP A 49 0.07 -0.33 -15.51
N MET A 50 0.40 0.85 -14.99
CA MET A 50 0.73 2.06 -15.73
C MET A 50 -0.33 2.59 -16.72
N LEU A 51 -1.57 2.13 -16.60
CA LEU A 51 -2.71 2.72 -17.33
C LEU A 51 -3.11 4.07 -16.70
N PRO A 52 -3.84 4.96 -17.43
CA PRO A 52 -4.53 6.09 -16.82
C PRO A 52 -5.44 5.60 -15.68
N VAL A 53 -5.57 6.39 -14.62
CA VAL A 53 -6.35 5.99 -13.44
C VAL A 53 -7.82 5.72 -13.75
N GLU A 54 -8.41 6.48 -14.69
CA GLU A 54 -9.79 6.30 -15.13
C GLU A 54 -9.99 4.93 -15.81
N GLU A 55 -9.07 4.55 -16.70
CA GLU A 55 -9.10 3.25 -17.37
C GLU A 55 -8.93 2.10 -16.38
N THR A 56 -8.05 2.26 -15.40
CA THR A 56 -7.87 1.30 -14.29
C THR A 56 -9.18 1.12 -13.51
N ILE A 57 -9.86 2.22 -13.16
CA ILE A 57 -11.15 2.19 -12.46
C ILE A 57 -12.22 1.49 -13.31
N ASP A 58 -12.29 1.77 -14.62
CA ASP A 58 -13.22 1.12 -15.53
C ASP A 58 -12.99 -0.39 -15.60
N ILE A 59 -11.74 -0.84 -15.61
CA ILE A 59 -11.41 -2.28 -15.58
C ILE A 59 -11.84 -2.90 -14.24
N ILE A 60 -11.60 -2.23 -13.09
CA ILE A 60 -12.08 -2.68 -11.77
C ILE A 60 -13.62 -2.84 -11.83
N ARG A 61 -14.33 -1.84 -12.34
CA ARG A 61 -15.80 -1.86 -12.47
C ARG A 61 -16.29 -2.98 -13.38
N SER A 62 -15.61 -3.23 -14.50
CA SER A 62 -15.99 -4.29 -15.44
C SER A 62 -15.92 -5.69 -14.82
N GLN A 63 -15.06 -5.88 -13.83
CA GLN A 63 -14.97 -7.10 -13.02
C GLN A 63 -16.00 -7.13 -11.86
N GLY A 64 -16.81 -6.08 -11.69
CA GLY A 64 -17.70 -5.91 -10.54
C GLY A 64 -16.96 -5.55 -9.25
N GLY A 65 -15.74 -5.07 -9.35
CA GLY A 65 -14.89 -4.69 -8.23
C GLY A 65 -15.26 -3.36 -7.59
N LEU A 66 -14.62 -3.06 -6.47
CA LEU A 66 -14.65 -1.77 -5.78
C LEU A 66 -13.30 -1.07 -5.98
N ALA A 67 -13.33 0.22 -6.32
CA ALA A 67 -12.13 1.05 -6.49
C ALA A 67 -11.90 1.89 -5.22
N ILE A 68 -10.77 1.69 -4.56
CA ILE A 68 -10.39 2.38 -3.33
C ILE A 68 -9.06 3.09 -3.56
N ALA A 69 -8.95 4.37 -3.17
CA ALA A 69 -7.66 5.07 -3.21
C ALA A 69 -6.88 4.76 -1.92
N PRO A 70 -5.75 4.01 -2.00
CA PRO A 70 -4.86 3.84 -0.87
C PRO A 70 -4.16 5.17 -0.58
N HIS A 71 -3.85 5.42 0.69
CA HIS A 71 -3.04 6.58 1.13
C HIS A 71 -3.08 7.81 0.19
N PRO A 72 -4.27 8.35 -0.16
CA PRO A 72 -4.42 9.28 -1.29
C PRO A 72 -3.57 10.54 -1.18
N PHE A 73 -3.28 10.99 0.04
CA PHE A 73 -2.49 12.19 0.31
C PHE A 73 -1.11 11.89 0.87
N SER A 74 -0.56 10.73 0.52
CA SER A 74 0.78 10.35 0.93
C SER A 74 1.84 11.38 0.51
N MET A 75 2.81 11.61 1.39
CA MET A 75 3.97 12.45 1.12
C MET A 75 5.11 11.70 0.42
N HIS A 76 5.07 10.37 0.39
CA HIS A 76 6.20 9.53 -0.03
C HIS A 76 5.82 8.29 -0.85
N ALA A 77 4.55 7.95 -0.91
CA ALA A 77 4.01 6.93 -1.81
C ALA A 77 3.19 7.58 -2.94
N PRO A 78 2.95 6.90 -4.06
CA PRO A 78 2.22 7.45 -5.20
C PRO A 78 0.71 7.59 -4.91
N GLY A 79 0.31 8.57 -4.11
CA GLY A 79 -1.08 8.87 -3.83
C GLY A 79 -1.74 9.72 -4.93
N LEU A 80 -3.03 9.51 -5.16
CA LEU A 80 -3.82 10.25 -6.18
C LEU A 80 -4.00 11.74 -5.87
N GLN A 81 -3.70 12.17 -4.66
CA GLN A 81 -3.83 13.54 -4.21
C GLN A 81 -5.27 14.08 -4.46
N GLU A 82 -5.40 15.33 -4.91
CA GLU A 82 -6.69 15.96 -5.21
C GLU A 82 -7.43 15.33 -6.39
N ARG A 83 -6.77 14.48 -7.20
CA ARG A 83 -7.43 13.73 -8.30
C ARG A 83 -8.62 12.89 -7.81
N ILE A 84 -8.63 12.44 -6.54
CA ILE A 84 -9.77 11.70 -5.98
C ILE A 84 -11.09 12.46 -6.08
N LEU A 85 -11.06 13.78 -6.23
CA LEU A 85 -12.26 14.61 -6.35
C LEU A 85 -12.99 14.42 -7.68
N ASP A 86 -12.25 14.04 -8.73
CA ASP A 86 -12.77 13.91 -10.09
C ASP A 86 -13.02 12.44 -10.47
N LEU A 87 -12.64 11.49 -9.61
CA LEU A 87 -12.68 10.06 -9.90
C LEU A 87 -13.92 9.39 -9.30
N ASP A 88 -14.43 8.38 -10.01
CA ASP A 88 -15.52 7.50 -9.56
C ASP A 88 -14.98 6.36 -8.70
N ILE A 89 -14.44 6.71 -7.52
CA ILE A 89 -13.98 5.75 -6.51
C ILE A 89 -15.03 5.50 -5.44
N ASP A 90 -15.05 4.30 -4.86
CA ASP A 90 -15.98 3.92 -3.80
C ASP A 90 -15.59 4.48 -2.43
N GLY A 91 -14.30 4.64 -2.20
CA GLY A 91 -13.76 5.10 -0.93
C GLY A 91 -12.28 5.37 -1.00
N PHE A 92 -11.72 5.84 0.11
CA PHE A 92 -10.28 6.00 0.27
C PHE A 92 -9.84 5.80 1.72
N GLU A 93 -8.55 5.54 1.91
CA GLU A 93 -7.97 5.37 3.23
C GLU A 93 -7.82 6.72 3.95
N THR A 94 -8.50 6.83 5.08
CA THR A 94 -8.30 7.93 6.04
C THR A 94 -7.27 7.56 7.11
N ILE A 95 -7.01 6.25 7.29
CA ILE A 95 -5.94 5.72 8.12
C ILE A 95 -5.17 4.67 7.32
N ASN A 96 -3.92 4.97 7.01
CA ASN A 96 -2.98 4.01 6.45
C ASN A 96 -1.89 3.71 7.50
N GLY A 97 -1.64 2.41 7.75
CA GLY A 97 -0.73 1.95 8.80
C GLY A 97 0.74 2.01 8.44
N GLY A 98 1.04 2.05 7.16
CA GLY A 98 2.40 2.18 6.65
C GLY A 98 2.98 3.60 6.80
N HIS A 99 2.10 4.61 7.02
CA HIS A 99 2.50 6.01 7.09
C HIS A 99 2.86 6.45 8.51
N PRO A 100 4.16 6.66 8.82
CA PRO A 100 4.59 7.12 10.12
C PRO A 100 4.37 8.62 10.34
N ASP A 101 4.11 9.38 9.27
CA ASP A 101 3.78 10.79 9.33
C ASP A 101 2.34 11.02 9.80
N THR A 102 2.08 12.16 10.38
CA THR A 102 0.74 12.53 10.85
C THR A 102 -0.04 13.34 9.83
N TYR A 103 0.61 13.86 8.79
CA TYR A 103 0.01 14.75 7.80
C TYR A 103 -0.90 13.98 6.84
N SER A 104 -0.41 12.88 6.26
CA SER A 104 -1.12 12.13 5.21
C SER A 104 -2.50 11.66 5.69
N ASN A 105 -2.56 10.97 6.83
CA ASN A 105 -3.82 10.49 7.41
C ASN A 105 -4.72 11.64 7.91
N MET A 106 -4.12 12.69 8.51
CA MET A 106 -4.89 13.86 8.96
C MET A 106 -5.54 14.60 7.79
N PHE A 107 -4.81 14.83 6.71
CA PHE A 107 -5.37 15.50 5.54
C PHE A 107 -6.45 14.66 4.86
N ALA A 108 -6.26 13.34 4.74
CA ALA A 108 -7.29 12.42 4.27
C ALA A 108 -8.57 12.50 5.11
N ARG A 109 -8.45 12.54 6.43
CA ARG A 109 -9.59 12.72 7.34
C ARG A 109 -10.31 14.05 7.09
N LEU A 110 -9.57 15.15 6.97
CA LEU A 110 -10.17 16.48 6.74
C LEU A 110 -10.92 16.55 5.41
N VAL A 111 -10.39 15.91 4.36
CA VAL A 111 -11.09 15.81 3.06
C VAL A 111 -12.35 14.95 3.19
N MET A 112 -12.28 13.81 3.90
CA MET A 112 -13.46 12.96 4.14
C MET A 112 -14.57 13.74 4.87
N ASP A 113 -14.21 14.47 5.92
CA ASP A 113 -15.15 15.27 6.71
C ASP A 113 -15.76 16.42 5.92
N ARG A 114 -15.05 16.94 4.91
CA ARG A 114 -15.52 18.02 4.01
C ARG A 114 -16.62 17.55 3.06
N TYR A 115 -16.63 16.26 2.68
CA TYR A 115 -17.57 15.69 1.72
C TYR A 115 -18.33 14.49 2.32
N PRO A 116 -19.17 14.71 3.35
CA PRO A 116 -19.85 13.63 4.06
C PRO A 116 -20.75 12.80 3.12
N GLY A 117 -20.60 11.48 3.17
CA GLY A 117 -21.39 10.53 2.38
C GLY A 117 -20.98 10.39 0.91
N ARG A 118 -19.94 11.08 0.47
CA ARG A 118 -19.46 10.94 -0.92
C ARG A 118 -18.69 9.63 -1.11
N TRP A 119 -17.81 9.28 -0.19
CA TRP A 119 -16.96 8.11 -0.22
C TRP A 119 -17.10 7.25 1.04
N SER A 120 -16.68 6.01 0.94
CA SER A 120 -16.47 5.16 2.11
C SER A 120 -15.14 5.46 2.76
N GLU A 121 -15.18 5.53 4.08
CA GLU A 121 -13.99 5.60 4.90
C GLU A 121 -13.34 4.23 5.01
N MET A 122 -12.02 4.16 4.72
CA MET A 122 -11.25 2.92 4.74
C MET A 122 -10.02 3.05 5.62
N SER A 123 -9.56 1.92 6.13
CA SER A 123 -8.26 1.79 6.78
C SER A 123 -7.58 0.51 6.32
N GLY A 124 -6.32 0.61 5.95
CA GLY A 124 -5.47 -0.51 5.57
C GLY A 124 -4.15 -0.50 6.34
N SER A 125 -3.57 -1.68 6.56
CA SER A 125 -2.27 -1.78 7.23
C SER A 125 -1.11 -1.35 6.34
N ASP A 126 -1.28 -1.43 5.02
CA ASP A 126 -0.21 -1.24 4.04
C ASP A 126 1.04 -2.05 4.43
N ALA A 127 0.76 -3.31 4.81
CA ALA A 127 1.74 -4.15 5.48
C ALA A 127 2.58 -4.90 4.47
N HIS A 128 3.85 -4.54 4.37
CA HIS A 128 4.87 -5.23 3.58
C HIS A 128 5.59 -6.34 4.38
N SER A 129 5.15 -6.60 5.60
CA SER A 129 5.59 -7.72 6.42
C SER A 129 4.55 -8.09 7.48
N VAL A 130 4.63 -9.31 8.01
CA VAL A 130 3.75 -9.76 9.11
C VAL A 130 3.87 -8.90 10.37
N TYR A 131 4.98 -8.20 10.55
CA TYR A 131 5.25 -7.35 11.72
C TYR A 131 4.55 -5.99 11.67
N THR A 132 4.05 -5.59 10.50
CA THR A 132 3.34 -4.32 10.29
C THR A 132 1.85 -4.51 10.05
N SER A 133 1.37 -5.75 9.94
CA SER A 133 -0.04 -6.06 9.76
C SER A 133 -0.85 -6.02 11.07
N GLY A 134 -2.17 -5.77 10.95
CA GLY A 134 -3.12 -5.89 12.05
C GLY A 134 -3.14 -4.71 13.03
N TYR A 135 -2.47 -3.60 12.75
CA TYR A 135 -2.53 -2.38 13.58
C TYR A 135 -3.68 -1.44 13.20
N ASN A 136 -4.25 -1.64 12.04
CA ASN A 136 -5.39 -0.92 11.51
C ASN A 136 -6.30 -1.85 10.73
N TRP A 137 -7.58 -1.49 10.70
CA TRP A 137 -8.63 -2.22 10.03
C TRP A 137 -9.82 -1.32 9.72
N THR A 138 -10.68 -1.77 8.84
CA THR A 138 -11.96 -1.13 8.55
C THR A 138 -13.08 -1.89 9.26
N GLU A 139 -13.82 -1.22 10.14
CA GLU A 139 -14.99 -1.79 10.81
C GLU A 139 -16.25 -1.61 9.96
N PHE A 140 -17.10 -2.62 9.92
CA PHE A 140 -18.39 -2.59 9.23
C PHE A 140 -19.41 -3.51 9.92
N SER A 141 -20.69 -3.30 9.63
CA SER A 141 -21.76 -4.18 10.13
C SER A 141 -21.89 -5.42 9.27
N GLY A 142 -21.71 -6.61 9.87
CA GLY A 142 -21.77 -7.89 9.20
C GLY A 142 -20.55 -8.76 9.46
N THR A 143 -20.48 -9.91 8.82
CA THR A 143 -19.45 -10.93 9.06
C THR A 143 -18.89 -11.55 7.79
N SER A 144 -19.36 -11.15 6.62
CA SER A 144 -18.95 -11.69 5.33
C SER A 144 -18.33 -10.64 4.40
N ALA A 145 -17.62 -11.09 3.39
CA ALA A 145 -17.09 -10.24 2.32
C ALA A 145 -18.22 -9.48 1.58
N ASP A 146 -19.38 -10.10 1.42
CA ASP A 146 -20.56 -9.45 0.82
C ASP A 146 -21.15 -8.37 1.73
N ASP A 147 -21.12 -8.56 3.05
CA ASP A 147 -21.52 -7.52 4.02
C ASP A 147 -20.57 -6.32 3.92
N PHE A 148 -19.27 -6.59 3.84
CA PHE A 148 -18.26 -5.54 3.63
C PHE A 148 -18.52 -4.76 2.33
N ARG A 149 -18.76 -5.47 1.22
CA ARG A 149 -19.09 -4.84 -0.07
C ARG A 149 -20.31 -3.91 0.08
N ARG A 150 -21.39 -4.40 0.69
CA ARG A 150 -22.59 -3.58 0.93
C ARG A 150 -22.31 -2.38 1.82
N ALA A 151 -21.52 -2.56 2.87
CA ALA A 151 -21.13 -1.46 3.75
C ALA A 151 -20.38 -0.37 2.97
N VAL A 152 -19.41 -0.73 2.13
CA VAL A 152 -18.66 0.21 1.29
C VAL A 152 -19.60 0.97 0.35
N LEU A 153 -20.50 0.29 -0.35
CA LEU A 153 -21.47 0.93 -1.24
C LEU A 153 -22.42 1.87 -0.49
N ASN A 154 -22.77 1.55 0.77
CA ASN A 154 -23.62 2.37 1.63
C ASN A 154 -22.86 3.45 2.41
N LYS A 155 -21.55 3.61 2.21
CA LYS A 155 -20.70 4.61 2.87
C LYS A 155 -20.74 4.52 4.40
N SER A 156 -20.81 3.30 4.94
CA SER A 156 -20.97 3.03 6.37
C SER A 156 -19.76 2.44 7.12
N PRO A 157 -18.65 2.04 6.46
CA PRO A 157 -17.46 1.60 7.16
C PRO A 157 -16.80 2.71 7.97
N VAL A 158 -16.05 2.30 8.99
CA VAL A 158 -15.29 3.19 9.87
C VAL A 158 -13.82 2.73 9.88
N ALA A 159 -12.91 3.66 9.61
CA ALA A 159 -11.49 3.41 9.73
C ALA A 159 -11.05 3.43 11.19
N VAL A 160 -10.32 2.40 11.59
CA VAL A 160 -9.83 2.23 12.96
C VAL A 160 -8.37 1.83 12.95
N GLY A 161 -7.63 2.25 13.98
CA GLY A 161 -6.27 1.81 14.20
C GLY A 161 -5.25 2.91 14.39
N LYS A 162 -3.99 2.55 14.22
CA LYS A 162 -2.82 3.41 14.42
C LYS A 162 -1.68 2.95 13.53
N PRO A 163 -0.70 3.80 13.22
CA PRO A 163 0.49 3.40 12.48
C PRO A 163 1.22 2.24 13.15
N ALA A 164 1.83 1.36 12.33
CA ALA A 164 2.63 0.26 12.80
C ALA A 164 3.79 0.75 13.69
N PRO A 165 4.16 0.01 14.76
CA PRO A 165 5.23 0.42 15.66
C PRO A 165 6.58 0.45 14.96
N VAL A 166 7.49 1.32 15.41
CA VAL A 166 8.84 1.47 14.86
C VAL A 166 9.58 0.11 14.79
N PHE A 167 9.38 -0.76 15.75
CA PHE A 167 10.00 -2.09 15.72
C PHE A 167 9.51 -2.94 14.55
N GLY A 168 8.22 -2.91 14.23
CA GLY A 168 7.67 -3.58 13.04
C GLY A 168 8.27 -3.03 11.75
N GLN A 169 8.44 -1.70 11.66
CA GLN A 169 9.08 -1.05 10.52
C GLN A 169 10.57 -1.42 10.39
N VAL A 170 11.28 -1.56 11.51
CA VAL A 170 12.67 -2.08 11.52
C VAL A 170 12.71 -3.50 10.96
N GLN A 171 11.83 -4.39 11.43
CA GLN A 171 11.77 -5.78 10.94
C GLN A 171 11.47 -5.82 9.44
N TRP A 172 10.46 -5.06 8.99
CA TRP A 172 10.16 -4.93 7.56
C TRP A 172 11.38 -4.47 6.77
N SER A 173 12.06 -3.40 7.18
CA SER A 173 13.24 -2.88 6.47
C SER A 173 14.38 -3.91 6.37
N VAL A 174 14.57 -4.70 7.41
CA VAL A 174 15.54 -5.82 7.44
C VAL A 174 15.14 -6.90 6.45
N ASP A 175 13.86 -7.30 6.42
CA ASP A 175 13.36 -8.33 5.50
C ASP A 175 13.51 -7.91 4.04
N VAL A 176 13.20 -6.64 3.72
CA VAL A 176 13.40 -6.07 2.37
C VAL A 176 14.87 -6.13 1.95
N VAL A 177 15.78 -5.70 2.83
CA VAL A 177 17.22 -5.72 2.55
C VAL A 177 17.73 -7.15 2.36
N LEU A 178 17.35 -8.08 3.23
CA LEU A 178 17.72 -9.50 3.11
C LEU A 178 17.16 -10.14 1.84
N GLY A 179 15.92 -9.81 1.47
CA GLY A 179 15.30 -10.23 0.22
C GLY A 179 16.09 -9.75 -1.00
N ALA A 180 16.42 -8.47 -1.05
CA ALA A 180 17.20 -7.88 -2.12
C ALA A 180 18.61 -8.50 -2.22
N GLN A 181 19.28 -8.73 -1.10
CA GLN A 181 20.58 -9.41 -1.05
C GLN A 181 20.52 -10.83 -1.62
N LYS A 182 19.48 -11.59 -1.22
CA LYS A 182 19.24 -12.95 -1.72
C LYS A 182 19.08 -12.97 -3.24
N LEU A 183 18.34 -12.01 -3.80
CA LEU A 183 18.15 -11.87 -5.24
C LEU A 183 19.45 -11.46 -5.94
N MET A 184 20.18 -10.45 -5.45
CA MET A 184 21.47 -10.05 -5.98
C MET A 184 22.49 -11.21 -5.97
N TYR A 185 22.54 -11.97 -4.87
CA TYR A 185 23.40 -13.16 -4.78
C TYR A 185 23.01 -14.26 -5.79
N LYS A 186 21.71 -14.55 -5.94
CA LYS A 186 21.22 -15.49 -6.95
C LYS A 186 21.56 -15.03 -8.37
N SER A 187 21.47 -13.72 -8.64
CA SER A 187 21.82 -13.13 -9.93
C SER A 187 23.31 -13.29 -10.23
N LEU A 188 24.21 -13.02 -9.26
CA LEU A 188 25.66 -13.26 -9.40
C LEU A 188 25.99 -14.72 -9.72
N LEU A 189 25.21 -15.66 -9.18
CA LEU A 189 25.37 -17.10 -9.49
C LEU A 189 24.69 -17.54 -10.81
N GLY A 190 24.11 -16.60 -11.56
CA GLY A 190 23.39 -16.90 -12.80
C GLY A 190 22.08 -17.65 -12.62
N LYS A 191 21.58 -17.79 -11.39
CA LYS A 191 20.36 -18.56 -11.05
C LYS A 191 19.05 -17.85 -11.39
N LEU A 192 19.10 -16.57 -11.81
CA LEU A 192 17.91 -15.78 -12.20
C LEU A 192 17.79 -15.56 -13.72
N LYS A 193 18.65 -16.21 -14.53
CA LYS A 193 18.68 -15.99 -15.99
C LYS A 193 17.45 -16.52 -16.75
N ASN A 194 16.73 -17.48 -16.17
CA ASN A 194 15.63 -18.18 -16.82
C ASN A 194 14.29 -18.02 -16.08
N VAL A 195 14.13 -16.95 -15.29
CA VAL A 195 12.85 -16.65 -14.64
C VAL A 195 12.02 -15.81 -15.61
N PRO A 196 10.81 -16.25 -16.00
CA PRO A 196 9.99 -15.50 -16.95
C PRO A 196 9.53 -14.15 -16.36
N HIS A 197 9.60 -13.12 -17.18
CA HIS A 197 8.97 -11.79 -17.03
C HIS A 197 8.63 -11.34 -15.59
N ASP A 198 9.69 -10.98 -14.84
CA ASP A 198 9.56 -10.31 -13.56
C ASP A 198 10.45 -9.05 -13.62
N HIS A 199 9.81 -7.88 -13.61
CA HIS A 199 10.48 -6.58 -13.71
C HIS A 199 11.56 -6.37 -12.64
N LEU A 200 11.36 -6.86 -11.42
CA LEU A 200 12.35 -6.79 -10.34
C LEU A 200 13.59 -7.64 -10.68
N ILE A 201 13.38 -8.85 -11.20
CA ILE A 201 14.47 -9.75 -11.60
C ILE A 201 15.22 -9.17 -12.80
N GLU A 202 14.53 -8.61 -13.80
CA GLU A 202 15.15 -7.94 -14.94
C GLU A 202 16.00 -6.75 -14.48
N LYS A 203 15.47 -5.91 -13.59
CA LYS A 203 16.19 -4.79 -12.99
C LYS A 203 17.42 -5.24 -12.22
N ILE A 204 17.33 -6.31 -11.42
CA ILE A 204 18.47 -6.87 -10.69
C ILE A 204 19.51 -7.45 -11.66
N ASN A 205 19.08 -8.14 -12.72
CA ASN A 205 19.99 -8.69 -13.71
C ASN A 205 20.73 -7.60 -14.51
N SER A 206 20.10 -6.43 -14.71
CA SER A 206 20.74 -5.28 -15.41
C SER A 206 21.82 -4.58 -14.57
N ILE A 207 21.83 -4.77 -13.24
CA ILE A 207 22.84 -4.22 -12.34
C ILE A 207 24.19 -4.94 -12.58
N THR A 208 25.30 -4.19 -12.65
CA THR A 208 26.64 -4.77 -12.79
C THR A 208 27.03 -5.62 -11.57
N ASP A 209 27.86 -6.64 -11.77
CA ASP A 209 28.26 -7.55 -10.68
C ASP A 209 28.99 -6.83 -9.55
N LEU A 210 29.77 -5.78 -9.87
CA LEU A 210 30.41 -4.94 -8.85
C LEU A 210 29.35 -4.22 -7.97
N LYS A 211 28.33 -3.64 -8.59
CA LYS A 211 27.24 -2.98 -7.85
C LYS A 211 26.43 -3.98 -7.01
N LYS A 212 26.20 -5.20 -7.53
CA LYS A 212 25.56 -6.27 -6.75
C LYS A 212 26.40 -6.65 -5.52
N ALA A 213 27.70 -6.86 -5.70
CA ALA A 213 28.61 -7.22 -4.61
C ALA A 213 28.67 -6.11 -3.54
N THR A 214 28.82 -4.84 -3.96
CA THR A 214 28.82 -3.70 -3.02
C THR A 214 27.47 -3.53 -2.33
N GLY A 215 26.35 -3.74 -3.04
CA GLY A 215 25.00 -3.73 -2.47
C GLY A 215 24.80 -4.82 -1.41
N ILE A 216 25.31 -6.03 -1.65
CA ILE A 216 25.29 -7.13 -0.66
C ILE A 216 26.08 -6.72 0.59
N MET A 217 27.28 -6.19 0.43
CA MET A 217 28.11 -5.76 1.57
C MET A 217 27.45 -4.62 2.36
N ALA A 218 26.91 -3.61 1.69
CA ALA A 218 26.21 -2.51 2.33
C ALA A 218 24.97 -3.00 3.09
N GLY A 219 24.21 -3.93 2.50
CA GLY A 219 23.05 -4.52 3.16
C GLY A 219 23.41 -5.35 4.39
N LEU A 220 24.53 -6.11 4.36
CA LEU A 220 25.03 -6.82 5.54
C LEU A 220 25.36 -5.85 6.69
N MET A 221 25.94 -4.69 6.38
CA MET A 221 26.18 -3.65 7.39
C MET A 221 24.85 -3.07 7.91
N TYR A 222 23.87 -2.86 7.03
CA TYR A 222 22.56 -2.32 7.41
C TYR A 222 21.80 -3.22 8.38
N VAL A 223 21.77 -4.53 8.14
CA VAL A 223 21.01 -5.47 8.97
C VAL A 223 21.67 -5.74 10.35
N MET A 224 22.93 -5.36 10.51
CA MET A 224 23.58 -5.48 11.83
C MET A 224 23.03 -4.45 12.84
N PRO A 225 22.55 -4.88 14.00
CA PRO A 225 22.18 -3.95 15.06
C PRO A 225 23.37 -3.07 15.50
N PRO A 226 23.17 -1.75 15.74
CA PRO A 226 21.89 -1.03 15.77
C PRO A 226 21.54 -0.28 14.46
N MET A 227 22.21 -0.56 13.33
CA MET A 227 22.15 0.27 12.11
C MET A 227 20.73 0.37 11.52
N SER A 228 20.01 -0.76 11.38
CA SER A 228 18.63 -0.75 10.87
C SER A 228 17.69 0.04 11.78
N PHE A 229 17.85 -0.08 13.09
CA PHE A 229 17.07 0.69 14.06
C PHE A 229 17.34 2.21 13.93
N ILE A 230 18.62 2.60 13.91
CA ILE A 230 19.02 4.02 13.75
C ILE A 230 18.47 4.58 12.45
N ALA A 231 18.64 3.85 11.33
CA ALA A 231 18.15 4.29 10.01
C ALA A 231 16.62 4.47 10.01
N THR A 232 15.88 3.52 10.56
CA THR A 232 14.41 3.60 10.66
C THR A 232 13.96 4.78 11.52
N VAL A 233 14.60 4.99 12.69
CA VAL A 233 14.27 6.12 13.58
C VAL A 233 14.56 7.46 12.89
N LEU A 234 15.70 7.58 12.19
CA LEU A 234 16.05 8.81 11.47
C LEU A 234 15.08 9.08 10.32
N SER A 235 14.73 8.06 9.52
CA SER A 235 13.74 8.17 8.45
C SER A 235 12.36 8.58 8.97
N THR A 236 11.88 7.90 10.01
CA THR A 236 10.59 8.25 10.64
C THR A 236 10.61 9.67 11.21
N SER A 237 11.71 10.10 11.83
CA SER A 237 11.85 11.45 12.37
C SER A 237 11.86 12.50 11.27
N TYR A 238 12.52 12.21 10.15
CA TYR A 238 12.51 13.08 8.97
C TYR A 238 11.09 13.23 8.39
N LEU A 239 10.36 12.14 8.20
CA LEU A 239 8.98 12.17 7.71
C LEU A 239 8.05 12.96 8.64
N LYS A 240 8.16 12.75 9.95
CA LYS A 240 7.39 13.51 10.96
C LYS A 240 7.70 15.00 10.92
N LYS A 241 8.98 15.36 10.74
CA LYS A 241 9.36 16.76 10.60
C LYS A 241 8.78 17.37 9.32
N SER A 242 8.92 16.70 8.17
CA SER A 242 8.33 17.16 6.91
C SER A 242 6.82 17.33 7.01
N ALA A 243 6.13 16.40 7.68
CA ALA A 243 4.70 16.50 7.96
C ALA A 243 4.35 17.74 8.80
N SER A 244 5.14 18.01 9.83
CA SER A 244 4.96 19.21 10.67
C SER A 244 5.15 20.50 9.88
N ASP A 245 6.12 20.52 8.96
CA ASP A 245 6.39 21.70 8.10
C ASP A 245 5.26 21.94 7.08
N MET A 246 4.54 20.90 6.64
CA MET A 246 3.39 20.99 5.73
C MET A 246 2.06 21.32 6.40
N THR A 247 1.91 21.01 7.69
CA THR A 247 0.66 21.18 8.45
C THR A 247 0.10 22.62 8.40
N PRO A 248 0.90 23.70 8.49
CA PRO A 248 0.39 25.07 8.38
C PRO A 248 -0.28 25.40 7.04
N GLY A 249 0.07 24.71 5.95
CA GLY A 249 -0.51 24.91 4.62
C GLY A 249 -1.86 24.17 4.39
N ILE A 250 -2.33 23.42 5.36
CA ILE A 250 -3.59 22.65 5.25
C ILE A 250 -4.81 23.52 4.92
N PRO A 251 -5.03 24.71 5.55
CA PRO A 251 -6.18 25.54 5.22
C PRO A 251 -6.21 25.99 3.76
N ASP A 252 -5.05 26.38 3.22
CA ASP A 252 -4.93 26.83 1.83
C ASP A 252 -5.19 25.66 0.87
N ARG A 253 -4.64 24.48 1.16
CA ARG A 253 -4.84 23.26 0.37
C ARG A 253 -6.28 22.78 0.40
N LEU A 254 -6.95 22.81 1.56
CA LEU A 254 -8.37 22.49 1.67
C LEU A 254 -9.24 23.50 0.91
N SER A 255 -8.89 24.78 0.89
CA SER A 255 -9.60 25.79 0.12
C SER A 255 -9.47 25.56 -1.40
N ALA A 256 -8.33 25.04 -1.86
CA ALA A 256 -8.12 24.69 -3.25
C ALA A 256 -8.93 23.44 -3.68
N VAL A 257 -9.27 22.56 -2.74
CA VAL A 257 -10.11 21.39 -2.96
C VAL A 257 -11.58 21.79 -3.22
N ASP A 258 -12.01 22.99 -2.82
CA ASP A 258 -13.39 23.48 -2.97
C ASP A 258 -13.66 24.20 -4.31
N MET A 259 -12.64 24.41 -5.13
CA MET A 259 -12.75 25.09 -6.42
C MET A 259 -12.97 24.14 -7.57
#